data_9f007bf547ba3528785ace6d35199025
#
_entry.id   9f007bf547ba3528785ace6d35199025
#
_cell.length_a   1.000
_cell.length_b   1.000
_cell.length_c   1.000
_cell.angle_alpha   90.00
_cell.angle_beta   90.00
_cell.angle_gamma   90.00
#
_symmetry.space_group_name_H-M   'P 1'
#
loop_
_entity.id
_entity.type
_entity.pdbx_description
1 polymer ?
#
loop_
_entity_poly.entity_id
_entity_poly.type
_entity_poly.pdbx_seq_one_letter_code
_entity_poly.pdbx_strand_id
1 'polypeptide(L)'
;MGDARVDYLATARHQIDDDDWEARISAHLARRPLSWHTVEPADLPAVLRAASEVPVLVDDIATWLTGELDDADAWERSAKTLRACRARCAELVSAVVACPVRLVLVSAEVGLGVVPSSCAGRLFRDELGTLNAELAAVCDEVLLVVAGLAVKLR
;
A
#
# COMPACT_ATOMS: atom_id res chain seq x y z
N MET A 1 -3.10 26.88 -11.38
CA MET A 1 -3.71 25.56 -11.62
C MET A 1 -4.43 25.19 -10.35
N GLY A 2 -5.77 25.01 -10.38
CA GLY A 2 -6.50 24.56 -9.21
C GLY A 2 -6.04 23.16 -8.82
N ASP A 3 -5.85 22.92 -7.53
CA ASP A 3 -5.49 21.59 -7.03
C ASP A 3 -6.60 20.61 -7.42
N ALA A 4 -6.23 19.60 -8.22
CA ALA A 4 -7.17 18.56 -8.62
C ALA A 4 -7.64 17.80 -7.37
N ARG A 5 -8.94 17.48 -7.32
CA ARG A 5 -9.48 16.60 -6.28
C ARG A 5 -8.90 15.20 -6.44
N VAL A 6 -8.48 14.59 -5.33
CA VAL A 6 -7.94 13.24 -5.27
C VAL A 6 -8.52 12.56 -4.02
N ASP A 7 -8.94 11.32 -4.14
CA ASP A 7 -9.21 10.48 -2.98
C ASP A 7 -7.90 9.81 -2.55
N TYR A 8 -7.41 10.24 -1.39
CA TYR A 8 -6.19 9.72 -0.77
C TYR A 8 -6.55 8.61 0.20
N LEU A 9 -6.22 7.38 -0.15
CA LEU A 9 -6.48 6.21 0.68
C LEU A 9 -5.28 5.98 1.60
N ALA A 10 -5.45 6.35 2.88
CA ALA A 10 -4.46 6.17 3.93
C ALA A 10 -4.61 4.75 4.52
N THR A 11 -3.58 3.93 4.39
CA THR A 11 -3.61 2.53 4.85
C THR A 11 -3.01 2.34 6.24
N ALA A 12 -2.38 3.39 6.79
CA ALA A 12 -1.81 3.36 8.13
C ALA A 12 -2.92 3.18 9.18
N ARG A 13 -2.76 2.19 10.05
CA ARG A 13 -3.66 1.96 11.17
C ARG A 13 -3.17 2.75 12.39
N HIS A 14 -4.08 3.42 13.08
CA HIS A 14 -3.78 4.10 14.34
C HIS A 14 -3.35 3.10 15.42
N GLN A 15 -2.33 3.46 16.19
CA GLN A 15 -1.82 2.66 17.30
C GLN A 15 -1.91 3.50 18.58
N ILE A 16 -2.78 3.10 19.50
CA ILE A 16 -3.18 3.89 20.68
C ILE A 16 -1.99 4.20 21.62
N ASP A 17 -0.96 3.35 21.62
CA ASP A 17 0.19 3.43 22.56
C ASP A 17 1.51 3.80 21.85
N ASP A 18 1.47 4.32 20.61
CA ASP A 18 2.66 4.72 19.85
C ASP A 18 2.57 6.19 19.40
N ASP A 19 2.95 7.09 20.31
CA ASP A 19 2.94 8.54 20.05
C ASP A 19 3.82 8.95 18.87
N ASP A 20 4.95 8.26 18.61
CA ASP A 20 5.83 8.53 17.47
C ASP A 20 5.14 8.17 16.15
N TRP A 21 4.43 7.05 16.11
CA TRP A 21 3.64 6.64 14.97
C TRP A 21 2.49 7.61 14.67
N GLU A 22 1.75 8.02 15.70
CA GLU A 22 0.67 9.00 15.57
C GLU A 22 1.18 10.37 15.10
N ALA A 23 2.35 10.80 15.59
CA ALA A 23 3.00 12.02 15.13
C ALA A 23 3.39 11.95 13.65
N ARG A 24 3.83 10.78 13.15
CA ARG A 24 4.13 10.55 11.72
C ARG A 24 2.87 10.62 10.87
N ILE A 25 1.77 9.96 11.28
CA ILE A 25 0.48 10.03 10.58
C ILE A 25 0.03 11.49 10.49
N SER A 26 0.07 12.23 11.60
CA SER A 26 -0.31 13.65 11.64
C SER A 26 0.55 14.54 10.74
N ALA A 27 1.87 14.30 10.70
CA ALA A 27 2.78 15.04 9.83
C ALA A 27 2.53 14.74 8.33
N HIS A 28 2.17 13.51 7.98
CA HIS A 28 1.76 13.14 6.63
C HIS A 28 0.43 13.81 6.24
N LEU A 29 -0.55 13.82 7.14
CA LEU A 29 -1.83 14.48 6.93
C LEU A 29 -1.65 15.99 6.67
N ALA A 30 -0.80 16.66 7.44
CA ALA A 30 -0.55 18.11 7.32
C ALA A 30 0.11 18.54 6.00
N ARG A 31 0.73 17.60 5.26
CA ARG A 31 1.38 17.87 3.96
C ARG A 31 0.41 17.74 2.79
N ARG A 32 -0.77 17.15 3.00
CA ARG A 32 -1.73 16.90 1.92
C ARG A 32 -2.38 18.22 1.48
N PRO A 33 -2.58 18.43 0.17
CA PRO A 33 -3.37 19.55 -0.32
C PRO A 33 -4.79 19.53 0.27
N LEU A 34 -5.36 20.69 0.56
CA LEU A 34 -6.71 20.80 1.11
C LEU A 34 -7.81 20.28 0.16
N SER A 35 -7.51 20.18 -1.14
CA SER A 35 -8.40 19.62 -2.15
C SER A 35 -8.45 18.09 -2.13
N TRP A 36 -7.54 17.43 -1.42
CA TRP A 36 -7.50 15.98 -1.31
C TRP A 36 -8.43 15.49 -0.21
N HIS A 37 -9.26 14.51 -0.52
CA HIS A 37 -10.13 13.86 0.44
C HIS A 37 -9.45 12.62 1.00
N THR A 38 -9.19 12.61 2.31
CA THR A 38 -8.58 11.45 2.99
C THR A 38 -9.63 10.43 3.37
N VAL A 39 -9.39 9.19 2.99
CA VAL A 39 -10.19 8.02 3.34
C VAL A 39 -9.29 6.98 4.00
N GLU A 40 -9.72 6.43 5.12
CA GLU A 40 -9.07 5.29 5.80
C GLU A 40 -9.89 4.03 5.48
N PRO A 41 -9.49 3.26 4.46
CA PRO A 41 -10.33 2.17 3.97
C PRO A 41 -10.27 0.96 4.91
N ALA A 42 -11.43 0.49 5.36
CA ALA A 42 -11.53 -0.79 6.06
C ALA A 42 -11.29 -2.00 5.11
N ASP A 43 -11.60 -1.84 3.82
CA ASP A 43 -11.37 -2.83 2.76
C ASP A 43 -10.87 -2.11 1.50
N LEU A 44 -9.56 -2.06 1.31
CA LEU A 44 -8.94 -1.38 0.18
C LEU A 44 -9.39 -1.94 -1.19
N PRO A 45 -9.40 -3.27 -1.45
CA PRO A 45 -9.93 -3.82 -2.69
C PRO A 45 -11.37 -3.40 -3.01
N ALA A 46 -12.26 -3.35 -2.02
CA ALA A 46 -13.65 -2.94 -2.22
C ALA A 46 -13.75 -1.45 -2.59
N VAL A 47 -12.99 -0.59 -1.91
CA VAL A 47 -12.95 0.86 -2.21
C VAL A 47 -12.43 1.12 -3.62
N LEU A 48 -11.38 0.43 -4.08
CA LEU A 48 -10.85 0.57 -5.43
C LEU A 48 -11.88 0.16 -6.51
N ARG A 49 -12.63 -0.91 -6.29
CA ARG A 49 -13.69 -1.33 -7.22
C ARG A 49 -14.86 -0.35 -7.29
N ALA A 50 -15.13 0.35 -6.18
CA ALA A 50 -16.21 1.32 -6.07
C ALA A 50 -15.82 2.74 -6.53
N ALA A 51 -14.54 3.01 -6.81
CA ALA A 51 -14.06 4.31 -7.25
C ALA A 51 -14.71 4.70 -8.58
N SER A 52 -15.20 5.95 -8.72
CA SER A 52 -16.00 6.30 -9.90
C SER A 52 -15.81 7.72 -10.44
N GLU A 53 -15.30 8.67 -9.68
CA GLU A 53 -15.34 10.08 -10.06
C GLU A 53 -13.99 10.77 -10.10
N VAL A 54 -13.12 10.48 -9.16
CA VAL A 54 -11.85 11.20 -8.96
C VAL A 54 -10.66 10.25 -8.98
N PRO A 55 -9.46 10.72 -9.34
CA PRO A 55 -8.24 9.93 -9.20
C PRO A 55 -8.04 9.46 -7.76
N VAL A 56 -7.46 8.29 -7.62
CA VAL A 56 -7.17 7.65 -6.32
C VAL A 56 -5.66 7.55 -6.13
N LEU A 57 -5.18 7.85 -4.92
CA LEU A 57 -3.82 7.59 -4.48
C LEU A 57 -3.86 6.72 -3.23
N VAL A 58 -3.16 5.59 -3.27
CA VAL A 58 -3.02 4.66 -2.12
C VAL A 58 -1.65 4.87 -1.49
N ASP A 59 -1.60 5.20 -0.21
CA ASP A 59 -0.38 5.43 0.57
C ASP A 59 -0.46 4.69 1.92
N ASP A 60 0.22 3.52 2.09
CA ASP A 60 0.99 2.79 1.09
C ASP A 60 0.67 1.27 1.12
N ILE A 61 1.11 0.56 0.13
CA ILE A 61 0.90 -0.89 -0.01
C ILE A 61 1.64 -1.68 1.07
N ALA A 62 2.81 -1.23 1.51
CA ALA A 62 3.59 -1.90 2.55
C ALA A 62 2.86 -1.89 3.89
N THR A 63 2.29 -0.76 4.27
CA THR A 63 1.48 -0.60 5.49
C THR A 63 0.17 -1.39 5.41
N TRP A 64 -0.49 -1.39 4.24
CA TRP A 64 -1.66 -2.23 3.99
C TRP A 64 -1.34 -3.72 4.17
N LEU A 65 -0.24 -4.20 3.55
CA LEU A 65 0.19 -5.60 3.69
C LEU A 65 0.50 -5.98 5.13
N THR A 66 1.11 -5.07 5.91
CA THR A 66 1.33 -5.30 7.34
C THR A 66 0.01 -5.58 8.05
N GLY A 67 -1.02 -4.78 7.78
CA GLY A 67 -2.36 -5.00 8.32
C GLY A 67 -2.99 -6.34 7.91
N GLU A 68 -2.82 -6.77 6.66
CA GLU A 68 -3.34 -8.08 6.21
C GLU A 68 -2.58 -9.25 6.85
N LEU A 69 -1.27 -9.09 7.11
CA LEU A 69 -0.48 -10.08 7.85
C LEU A 69 -0.92 -10.17 9.32
N ASP A 70 -1.22 -9.03 9.96
CA ASP A 70 -1.74 -8.96 11.33
C ASP A 70 -3.12 -9.63 11.42
N ASP A 71 -4.05 -9.25 10.55
CA ASP A 71 -5.42 -9.77 10.53
C ASP A 71 -5.49 -11.28 10.27
N ALA A 72 -4.54 -11.79 9.48
CA ALA A 72 -4.44 -13.22 9.18
C ALA A 72 -3.65 -14.01 10.24
N ASP A 73 -3.03 -13.34 11.24
CA ASP A 73 -2.06 -13.95 12.17
C ASP A 73 -0.96 -14.72 11.43
N ALA A 74 -0.40 -14.07 10.39
CA ALA A 74 0.46 -14.75 9.42
C ALA A 74 1.96 -14.70 9.78
N TRP A 75 2.35 -13.95 10.80
CA TRP A 75 3.75 -13.75 11.16
C TRP A 75 4.48 -15.05 11.55
N GLU A 76 3.75 -16.04 12.10
CA GLU A 76 4.26 -17.38 12.42
C GLU A 76 4.40 -18.30 11.18
N ARG A 77 4.10 -17.80 9.99
CA ARG A 77 4.29 -18.48 8.69
C ARG A 77 3.53 -19.80 8.53
N SER A 78 2.38 -19.97 9.19
CA SER A 78 1.57 -21.18 8.93
C SER A 78 1.04 -21.17 7.49
N ALA A 79 0.98 -22.34 6.86
CA ALA A 79 0.51 -22.45 5.48
C ALA A 79 -0.95 -21.98 5.31
N LYS A 80 -1.76 -22.04 6.37
CA LYS A 80 -3.16 -21.60 6.36
C LYS A 80 -3.24 -20.07 6.37
N THR A 81 -2.53 -19.42 7.31
CA THR A 81 -2.56 -17.97 7.50
C THR A 81 -1.94 -17.24 6.32
N LEU A 82 -0.82 -17.76 5.78
CA LEU A 82 -0.21 -17.21 4.56
C LEU A 82 -1.12 -17.33 3.34
N ARG A 83 -1.88 -18.42 3.20
CA ARG A 83 -2.86 -18.52 2.10
C ARG A 83 -3.96 -17.47 2.23
N ALA A 84 -4.44 -17.17 3.43
CA ALA A 84 -5.43 -16.13 3.65
C ALA A 84 -4.90 -14.74 3.26
N CYS A 85 -3.72 -14.37 3.72
CA CYS A 85 -3.07 -13.11 3.37
C CYS A 85 -2.84 -13.01 1.84
N ARG A 86 -2.30 -14.04 1.21
CA ARG A 86 -2.06 -14.07 -0.25
C ARG A 86 -3.35 -14.00 -1.07
N ALA A 87 -4.46 -14.54 -0.56
CA ALA A 87 -5.76 -14.37 -1.21
C ALA A 87 -6.18 -12.89 -1.21
N ARG A 88 -5.97 -12.17 -0.10
CA ARG A 88 -6.20 -10.72 -0.03
C ARG A 88 -5.29 -9.94 -0.99
N CYS A 89 -4.02 -10.33 -1.12
CA CYS A 89 -3.10 -9.74 -2.11
C CYS A 89 -3.62 -9.92 -3.54
N ALA A 90 -4.08 -11.13 -3.90
CA ALA A 90 -4.67 -11.39 -5.21
C ALA A 90 -5.97 -10.62 -5.45
N GLU A 91 -6.81 -10.41 -4.41
CA GLU A 91 -7.98 -9.55 -4.47
C GLU A 91 -7.61 -8.08 -4.74
N LEU A 92 -6.53 -7.58 -4.12
CA LEU A 92 -6.03 -6.23 -4.37
C LEU A 92 -5.55 -6.08 -5.83
N VAL A 93 -4.74 -7.01 -6.34
CA VAL A 93 -4.28 -6.99 -7.74
C VAL A 93 -5.48 -6.99 -8.70
N SER A 94 -6.49 -7.84 -8.44
CA SER A 94 -7.73 -7.86 -9.23
C SER A 94 -8.50 -6.53 -9.14
N ALA A 95 -8.54 -5.89 -7.98
CA ALA A 95 -9.20 -4.60 -7.79
C ALA A 95 -8.46 -3.46 -8.51
N VAL A 96 -7.12 -3.50 -8.55
CA VAL A 96 -6.31 -2.55 -9.32
C VAL A 96 -6.62 -2.65 -10.81
N VAL A 97 -6.67 -3.87 -11.36
CA VAL A 97 -7.05 -4.09 -12.77
C VAL A 97 -8.46 -3.59 -13.08
N ALA A 98 -9.39 -3.75 -12.13
CA ALA A 98 -10.79 -3.37 -12.30
C ALA A 98 -11.07 -1.89 -11.96
N CYS A 99 -10.10 -1.16 -11.41
CA CYS A 99 -10.29 0.23 -10.99
C CYS A 99 -10.58 1.14 -12.20
N PRO A 100 -11.73 1.82 -12.27
CA PRO A 100 -12.13 2.55 -13.47
C PRO A 100 -11.55 3.96 -13.57
N VAL A 101 -10.83 4.42 -12.53
CA VAL A 101 -10.26 5.77 -12.46
C VAL A 101 -8.74 5.71 -12.49
N ARG A 102 -8.10 6.87 -12.72
CA ARG A 102 -6.64 6.99 -12.59
C ARG A 102 -6.23 6.61 -11.16
N LEU A 103 -5.34 5.63 -11.05
CA LEU A 103 -4.87 5.08 -9.80
C LEU A 103 -3.36 5.26 -9.67
N VAL A 104 -2.90 5.72 -8.52
CA VAL A 104 -1.49 5.76 -8.13
C VAL A 104 -1.33 4.92 -6.87
N LEU A 105 -0.40 3.97 -6.90
CA LEU A 105 -0.02 3.15 -5.75
C LEU A 105 1.38 3.56 -5.28
N VAL A 106 1.52 3.82 -3.99
CA VAL A 106 2.82 4.02 -3.35
C VAL A 106 3.19 2.73 -2.64
N SER A 107 4.41 2.25 -2.84
CA SER A 107 4.93 1.07 -2.16
C SER A 107 6.40 1.22 -1.81
N ALA A 108 6.82 0.60 -0.72
CA ALA A 108 8.23 0.52 -0.37
C ALA A 108 8.93 -0.57 -1.20
N GLU A 109 10.12 -0.25 -1.79
CA GLU A 109 10.99 -1.27 -2.36
C GLU A 109 11.93 -1.81 -1.27
N VAL A 110 11.68 -3.04 -0.83
CA VAL A 110 12.43 -3.69 0.26
C VAL A 110 13.46 -4.70 -0.22
N GLY A 111 13.49 -4.97 -1.52
CA GLY A 111 14.37 -5.97 -2.15
C GLY A 111 15.83 -5.54 -2.26
N LEU A 112 16.12 -4.24 -2.25
CA LEU A 112 17.47 -3.69 -2.47
C LEU A 112 18.38 -3.77 -1.24
N GLY A 113 17.85 -4.13 -0.07
CA GLY A 113 18.62 -4.24 1.18
C GLY A 113 19.19 -5.63 1.45
N VAL A 114 19.98 -5.73 2.52
CA VAL A 114 20.45 -7.02 3.05
C VAL A 114 19.26 -7.83 3.59
N VAL A 115 19.35 -9.15 3.51
CA VAL A 115 18.31 -10.05 4.05
C VAL A 115 18.13 -9.78 5.55
N PRO A 116 16.88 -9.49 6.02
CA PRO A 116 16.62 -9.24 7.43
C PRO A 116 16.99 -10.42 8.33
N SER A 117 17.50 -10.12 9.52
CA SER A 117 17.87 -11.14 10.51
C SER A 117 16.65 -11.80 11.16
N SER A 118 15.53 -11.07 11.34
CA SER A 118 14.31 -11.59 11.93
C SER A 118 13.47 -12.42 10.95
N CYS A 119 12.74 -13.40 11.45
CA CYS A 119 11.81 -14.20 10.64
C CYS A 119 10.68 -13.32 10.06
N ALA A 120 10.11 -12.42 10.87
CA ALA A 120 9.07 -11.48 10.45
C ALA A 120 9.57 -10.55 9.33
N GLY A 121 10.78 -9.98 9.47
CA GLY A 121 11.35 -9.12 8.44
C GLY A 121 11.58 -9.84 7.11
N ARG A 122 12.02 -11.10 7.13
CA ARG A 122 12.15 -11.91 5.91
C ARG A 122 10.80 -12.22 5.28
N LEU A 123 9.80 -12.58 6.11
CA LEU A 123 8.45 -12.81 5.63
C LEU A 123 7.89 -11.56 4.94
N PHE A 124 7.93 -10.42 5.62
CA PHE A 124 7.45 -9.15 5.08
C PHE A 124 8.12 -8.81 3.75
N ARG A 125 9.46 -8.93 3.69
CA ARG A 125 10.22 -8.69 2.46
C ARG A 125 9.80 -9.61 1.32
N ASP A 126 9.60 -10.90 1.59
CA ASP A 126 9.21 -11.90 0.59
C ASP A 126 7.79 -11.62 0.06
N GLU A 127 6.82 -11.38 0.96
CA GLU A 127 5.44 -11.14 0.59
C GLU A 127 5.26 -9.78 -0.11
N LEU A 128 5.91 -8.70 0.39
CA LEU A 128 5.84 -7.40 -0.26
C LEU A 128 6.53 -7.40 -1.62
N GLY A 129 7.68 -8.05 -1.74
CA GLY A 129 8.37 -8.18 -3.03
C GLY A 129 7.52 -8.91 -4.07
N THR A 130 6.83 -9.98 -3.66
CA THR A 130 5.89 -10.70 -4.52
C THR A 130 4.72 -9.81 -4.93
N LEU A 131 4.08 -9.13 -3.98
CA LEU A 131 2.96 -8.24 -4.26
C LEU A 131 3.37 -7.07 -5.16
N ASN A 132 4.54 -6.45 -4.92
CA ASN A 132 5.07 -5.39 -5.78
C ASN A 132 5.27 -5.86 -7.23
N ALA A 133 5.79 -7.06 -7.42
CA ALA A 133 5.97 -7.63 -8.76
C ALA A 133 4.62 -7.89 -9.47
N GLU A 134 3.62 -8.41 -8.74
CA GLU A 134 2.28 -8.65 -9.28
C GLU A 134 1.57 -7.33 -9.63
N LEU A 135 1.65 -6.31 -8.78
CA LEU A 135 1.11 -4.97 -9.06
C LEU A 135 1.83 -4.31 -10.24
N ALA A 136 3.16 -4.37 -10.28
CA ALA A 136 3.94 -3.83 -11.39
C ALA A 136 3.59 -4.49 -12.73
N ALA A 137 3.22 -5.77 -12.74
CA ALA A 137 2.82 -6.48 -13.96
C ALA A 137 1.52 -5.95 -14.56
N VAL A 138 0.62 -5.37 -13.75
CA VAL A 138 -0.69 -4.87 -14.18
C VAL A 138 -0.76 -3.33 -14.28
N CYS A 139 0.24 -2.60 -13.79
CA CYS A 139 0.31 -1.14 -13.92
C CYS A 139 0.81 -0.73 -15.31
N ASP A 140 0.28 0.38 -15.85
CA ASP A 140 0.72 0.97 -17.13
C ASP A 140 2.11 1.59 -17.04
N GLU A 141 2.45 2.13 -15.87
CA GLU A 141 3.73 2.79 -15.59
C GLU A 141 4.24 2.39 -14.21
N VAL A 142 5.54 2.15 -14.11
CA VAL A 142 6.22 1.83 -12.85
C VAL A 142 7.45 2.73 -12.70
N LEU A 143 7.52 3.44 -11.58
CA LEU A 143 8.60 4.37 -11.27
C LEU A 143 9.28 3.94 -9.96
N LEU A 144 10.60 3.88 -9.98
CA LEU A 144 11.41 3.80 -8.76
C LEU A 144 11.86 5.22 -8.38
N VAL A 145 11.55 5.64 -7.15
CA VAL A 145 11.96 6.96 -6.66
C VAL A 145 13.15 6.82 -5.71
N VAL A 146 14.28 7.40 -6.08
CA VAL A 146 15.52 7.39 -5.29
C VAL A 146 16.00 8.82 -5.12
N ALA A 147 16.23 9.26 -3.89
CA ALA A 147 16.66 10.63 -3.57
C ALA A 147 15.79 11.74 -4.22
N GLY A 148 14.47 11.51 -4.31
CA GLY A 148 13.53 12.43 -4.94
C GLY A 148 13.51 12.40 -6.47
N LEU A 149 14.32 11.56 -7.11
CA LEU A 149 14.41 11.40 -8.57
C LEU A 149 13.66 10.14 -9.00
N ALA A 150 12.76 10.28 -9.98
CA ALA A 150 12.03 9.14 -10.54
C ALA A 150 12.83 8.47 -11.66
N VAL A 151 12.98 7.15 -11.55
CA VAL A 151 13.55 6.29 -12.58
C VAL A 151 12.42 5.43 -13.15
N LYS A 152 12.16 5.55 -14.44
CA LYS A 152 11.15 4.75 -15.11
C LYS A 152 11.66 3.32 -15.30
N LEU A 153 10.88 2.34 -14.80
CA LEU A 153 11.14 0.91 -14.95
C LEU A 153 10.28 0.27 -16.05
N ARG A 154 9.08 0.84 -16.24
CA ARG A 154 8.11 0.41 -17.25
C ARG A 154 7.35 1.59 -17.84
#